data_753f8bfa6c0a0702551507e27b66f161
#
_entry.id   753f8bfa6c0a0702551507e27b66f161
#
_cell.length_a   1.000
_cell.length_b   1.000
_cell.length_c   1.000
_cell.angle_alpha   90.00
_cell.angle_beta   90.00
_cell.angle_gamma   90.00
#
_symmetry.space_group_name_H-M   'P 1'
#
loop_
_entity.id
_entity.type
_entity.pdbx_description
1 polymer ?
#
loop_
_entity_poly.entity_id
_entity_poly.type
_entity_poly.pdbx_seq_one_letter_code
_entity_poly.pdbx_strand_id
1 'polypeptide(L)'
;ADKPALTETLNGSPVYVHGGPFANVSLGIPTLVSVQMACALHDVVIVEAGYGADAGAQKWLDIACREYGAQWPSAAVVVTRASTWRDDPALSWRYPFHVQRLENYDIPTFPLINLWEGEDDQIEGLKAVAVEQRFREPILGNLFRDGGEALAPQLDGFIEALTNAPMAPQFHSRKGMDLVENVKWIAKSAYGVPEDRILLKDGFIDSLTAARELCREAGVSLDDLAVVAVKSPATMTDDDTKPEEERTVTLKKVEVHAGAGVVHVNLTTSLTTPMPKIV
;
A
#
# COMPACT_ATOMS: atom_id res chain seq x y z
N ALA A 1 12.17 15.71 13.68
CA ALA A 1 12.18 15.06 12.36
C ALA A 1 13.36 15.60 11.59
N ASP A 2 14.16 14.70 11.02
CA ASP A 2 15.32 15.09 10.21
C ASP A 2 14.84 15.78 8.94
N LYS A 3 15.69 16.65 8.39
CA LYS A 3 15.37 17.31 7.13
C LYS A 3 15.48 16.30 5.99
N PRO A 4 14.56 16.30 4.99
CA PRO A 4 14.74 15.51 3.79
C PRO A 4 16.07 15.82 3.11
N ALA A 5 16.81 14.80 2.68
CA ALA A 5 17.96 14.98 1.83
C ALA A 5 17.49 15.23 0.39
N LEU A 6 18.03 16.27 -0.25
CA LEU A 6 17.79 16.57 -1.65
C LEU A 6 18.95 16.04 -2.48
N THR A 7 18.64 15.23 -3.48
CA THR A 7 19.59 14.71 -4.47
C THR A 7 18.92 14.73 -5.86
N GLU A 8 19.55 14.11 -6.85
CA GLU A 8 19.06 14.09 -8.22
C GLU A 8 19.12 12.67 -8.79
N THR A 9 18.20 12.35 -9.69
CA THR A 9 18.27 11.16 -10.53
C THR A 9 19.39 11.32 -11.56
N LEU A 10 19.72 10.22 -12.26
CA LEU A 10 20.68 10.27 -13.39
C LEU A 10 20.25 11.23 -14.49
N ASN A 11 18.98 11.53 -14.60
CA ASN A 11 18.42 12.48 -15.60
C ASN A 11 18.25 13.89 -15.05
N GLY A 12 18.78 14.20 -13.86
CA GLY A 12 18.74 15.53 -13.25
C GLY A 12 17.40 15.90 -12.59
N SER A 13 16.47 14.97 -12.45
CA SER A 13 15.22 15.24 -11.72
C SER A 13 15.48 15.27 -10.22
N PRO A 14 14.90 16.24 -9.47
CA PRO A 14 15.09 16.32 -8.02
C PRO A 14 14.49 15.11 -7.29
N VAL A 15 15.20 14.63 -6.28
CA VAL A 15 14.76 13.51 -5.42
C VAL A 15 14.84 13.92 -3.96
N TYR A 16 13.73 13.80 -3.26
CA TYR A 16 13.61 14.04 -1.83
C TYR A 16 13.72 12.69 -1.09
N VAL A 17 14.86 12.45 -0.48
CA VAL A 17 15.10 11.22 0.29
C VAL A 17 14.84 11.48 1.75
N HIS A 18 13.86 10.81 2.31
CA HIS A 18 13.59 10.88 3.73
C HIS A 18 13.31 9.46 4.24
N GLY A 19 14.17 8.97 5.12
CA GLY A 19 14.04 7.65 5.70
C GLY A 19 12.73 7.50 6.46
N GLY A 20 12.07 6.39 6.26
CA GLY A 20 10.87 6.00 6.98
C GLY A 20 10.98 4.59 7.53
N PRO A 21 10.25 4.25 8.58
CA PRO A 21 10.17 2.88 9.06
C PRO A 21 9.44 1.98 8.07
N PHE A 22 9.54 0.67 8.28
CA PHE A 22 8.98 -0.34 7.40
C PHE A 22 7.49 -0.18 7.13
N ALA A 23 7.06 -0.42 5.90
CA ALA A 23 5.69 -0.29 5.44
C ALA A 23 4.68 -1.17 6.20
N ASN A 24 5.11 -2.27 6.79
CA ASN A 24 4.24 -3.15 7.57
C ASN A 24 3.83 -2.59 8.93
N VAL A 25 4.53 -1.58 9.47
CA VAL A 25 4.25 -0.98 10.79
C VAL A 25 4.09 0.53 10.76
N SER A 26 4.42 1.17 9.65
CA SER A 26 4.29 2.62 9.46
C SER A 26 3.52 2.95 8.20
N LEU A 27 3.54 4.21 7.81
CA LEU A 27 2.87 4.66 6.58
C LEU A 27 3.51 4.07 5.30
N GLY A 28 4.77 3.59 5.38
CA GLY A 28 5.43 2.89 4.27
C GLY A 28 5.72 3.75 3.04
N ILE A 29 5.81 5.05 3.24
CA ILE A 29 6.09 6.05 2.23
C ILE A 29 7.03 7.12 2.80
N PRO A 30 7.56 8.04 1.99
CA PRO A 30 8.26 9.22 2.47
C PRO A 30 7.41 10.03 3.46
N THR A 31 8.05 10.87 4.26
CA THR A 31 7.31 11.66 5.24
C THR A 31 6.39 12.68 4.57
N LEU A 32 5.31 13.04 5.27
CA LEU A 32 4.40 14.10 4.82
C LEU A 32 5.13 15.39 4.47
N VAL A 33 6.16 15.76 5.26
CA VAL A 33 6.95 16.97 5.03
C VAL A 33 7.63 16.92 3.66
N SER A 34 8.27 15.80 3.30
CA SER A 34 8.95 15.69 1.99
C SER A 34 7.95 15.72 0.84
N VAL A 35 6.81 15.06 0.98
CA VAL A 35 5.76 15.07 -0.06
C VAL A 35 5.14 16.46 -0.22
N GLN A 36 4.81 17.13 0.87
CA GLN A 36 4.27 18.50 0.82
C GLN A 36 5.26 19.50 0.23
N MET A 37 6.57 19.38 0.56
CA MET A 37 7.61 20.19 -0.05
C MET A 37 7.70 19.95 -1.56
N ALA A 38 7.70 18.68 -1.97
CA ALA A 38 7.75 18.33 -3.39
C ALA A 38 6.52 18.89 -4.14
N CYS A 39 5.32 18.70 -3.62
CA CYS A 39 4.08 19.22 -4.22
C CYS A 39 4.03 20.76 -4.27
N ALA A 40 4.70 21.44 -3.36
CA ALA A 40 4.78 22.91 -3.38
C ALA A 40 5.76 23.47 -4.43
N LEU A 41 6.71 22.64 -4.91
CA LEU A 41 7.82 23.06 -5.76
C LEU A 41 7.76 22.48 -7.18
N HIS A 42 6.93 21.44 -7.42
CA HIS A 42 6.90 20.71 -8.68
C HIS A 42 5.46 20.42 -9.12
N ASP A 43 5.24 20.45 -10.44
CA ASP A 43 3.93 20.18 -11.05
C ASP A 43 3.56 18.69 -11.02
N VAL A 44 4.57 17.81 -11.07
CA VAL A 44 4.40 16.36 -10.99
C VAL A 44 5.30 15.80 -9.88
N VAL A 45 4.69 15.05 -8.97
CA VAL A 45 5.39 14.43 -7.85
C VAL A 45 5.12 12.93 -7.84
N ILE A 46 6.17 12.13 -7.87
CA ILE A 46 6.10 10.68 -7.78
C ILE A 46 6.48 10.26 -6.36
N VAL A 47 5.60 9.48 -5.73
CA VAL A 47 5.79 8.98 -4.37
C VAL A 47 5.92 7.46 -4.42
N GLU A 48 7.02 6.92 -3.89
CA GLU A 48 7.18 5.49 -3.75
C GLU A 48 6.40 5.00 -2.52
N ALA A 49 5.57 3.96 -2.69
CA ALA A 49 4.90 3.26 -1.61
C ALA A 49 5.48 1.85 -1.47
N GLY A 50 5.99 1.53 -0.29
CA GLY A 50 6.68 0.28 -0.05
C GLY A 50 5.76 -0.95 0.02
N TYR A 51 6.27 -2.09 -0.44
CA TYR A 51 5.67 -3.44 -0.31
C TYR A 51 4.27 -3.61 -0.89
N GLY A 52 4.02 -3.06 -2.08
CA GLY A 52 2.75 -3.21 -2.78
C GLY A 52 1.62 -2.32 -2.24
N ALA A 53 0.51 -2.34 -2.95
CA ALA A 53 -0.63 -1.45 -2.70
C ALA A 53 -1.27 -1.66 -1.33
N ASP A 54 -1.18 -2.85 -0.80
CA ASP A 54 -1.81 -3.27 0.44
C ASP A 54 -0.99 -2.97 1.71
N ALA A 55 0.18 -2.37 1.58
CA ALA A 55 0.99 -1.94 2.71
C ALA A 55 1.17 -0.42 2.73
N GLY A 56 2.08 0.12 1.93
CA GLY A 56 2.36 1.54 1.93
C GLY A 56 1.24 2.37 1.32
N ALA A 57 0.71 1.98 0.15
CA ALA A 57 -0.32 2.76 -0.52
C ALA A 57 -1.62 2.80 0.28
N GLN A 58 -2.10 1.67 0.82
CA GLN A 58 -3.32 1.64 1.64
C GLN A 58 -3.23 2.60 2.83
N LYS A 59 -2.11 2.61 3.55
CA LYS A 59 -1.93 3.51 4.70
C LYS A 59 -1.78 4.97 4.30
N TRP A 60 -1.15 5.24 3.15
CA TRP A 60 -1.13 6.60 2.61
C TRP A 60 -2.54 7.10 2.37
N LEU A 61 -3.36 6.33 1.68
CA LEU A 61 -4.71 6.71 1.33
C LEU A 61 -5.62 6.82 2.56
N ASP A 62 -5.67 5.77 3.38
CA ASP A 62 -6.60 5.69 4.51
C ASP A 62 -6.15 6.44 5.76
N ILE A 63 -4.87 6.79 5.87
CA ILE A 63 -4.35 7.48 7.05
C ILE A 63 -3.79 8.84 6.66
N ALA A 64 -2.76 8.91 5.81
CA ALA A 64 -2.10 10.17 5.52
C ALA A 64 -3.02 11.17 4.79
N CYS A 65 -3.74 10.71 3.78
CA CYS A 65 -4.69 11.58 3.06
C CYS A 65 -5.89 11.96 3.92
N ARG A 66 -6.45 11.01 4.66
CA ARG A 66 -7.64 11.24 5.46
C ARG A 66 -7.39 12.06 6.72
N GLU A 67 -6.37 11.71 7.51
CA GLU A 67 -6.14 12.30 8.82
C GLU A 67 -5.23 13.53 8.79
N TYR A 68 -4.31 13.57 7.84
CA TYR A 68 -3.25 14.58 7.81
C TYR A 68 -3.28 15.47 6.57
N GLY A 69 -4.31 15.34 5.72
CA GLY A 69 -4.49 16.18 4.54
C GLY A 69 -3.40 16.01 3.48
N ALA A 70 -2.79 14.81 3.39
CA ALA A 70 -1.88 14.51 2.31
C ALA A 70 -2.61 14.56 0.96
N GLN A 71 -1.87 14.90 -0.09
CA GLN A 71 -2.42 14.95 -1.44
C GLN A 71 -2.92 13.57 -1.90
N TRP A 72 -4.17 13.52 -2.38
CA TRP A 72 -4.71 12.33 -3.04
C TRP A 72 -4.03 12.14 -4.39
N PRO A 73 -3.59 10.92 -4.74
CA PRO A 73 -2.90 10.70 -6.02
C PRO A 73 -3.85 10.82 -7.20
N SER A 74 -3.40 11.43 -8.28
CA SER A 74 -4.13 11.50 -9.56
C SER A 74 -4.07 10.18 -10.34
N ALA A 75 -3.02 9.39 -10.14
CA ALA A 75 -2.83 8.09 -10.76
C ALA A 75 -1.87 7.23 -9.90
N ALA A 76 -1.86 5.94 -10.15
CA ALA A 76 -0.92 5.00 -9.56
C ALA A 76 -0.23 4.16 -10.63
N VAL A 77 1.03 3.79 -10.37
CA VAL A 77 1.80 2.86 -11.20
C VAL A 77 2.13 1.63 -10.35
N VAL A 78 1.72 0.46 -10.81
CA VAL A 78 2.08 -0.82 -10.21
C VAL A 78 3.21 -1.44 -10.99
N VAL A 79 4.40 -1.47 -10.38
CA VAL A 79 5.60 -2.01 -11.03
C VAL A 79 5.76 -3.48 -10.69
N THR A 80 5.96 -4.33 -11.70
CA THR A 80 6.29 -5.74 -11.54
C THR A 80 7.35 -6.18 -12.54
N ARG A 81 8.00 -7.31 -12.29
CA ARG A 81 8.87 -7.99 -13.26
C ARG A 81 8.08 -9.08 -13.99
N ALA A 82 8.38 -9.27 -15.26
CA ALA A 82 7.77 -10.35 -16.05
C ALA A 82 8.07 -11.74 -15.47
N SER A 83 9.30 -11.97 -14.99
CA SER A 83 9.69 -13.24 -14.37
C SER A 83 8.91 -13.59 -13.10
N THR A 84 8.46 -12.61 -12.33
CA THR A 84 7.64 -12.86 -11.11
C THR A 84 6.32 -13.54 -11.47
N TRP A 85 5.81 -13.28 -12.67
CA TRP A 85 4.62 -13.93 -13.20
C TRP A 85 4.88 -15.37 -13.66
N ARG A 86 6.03 -15.61 -14.32
CA ARG A 86 6.38 -16.90 -14.92
C ARG A 86 6.94 -17.90 -13.91
N ASP A 87 7.90 -17.45 -13.10
CA ASP A 87 8.79 -18.33 -12.34
C ASP A 87 8.09 -18.96 -11.13
N ASP A 88 7.03 -18.35 -10.64
CA ASP A 88 6.20 -18.89 -9.58
C ASP A 88 4.70 -18.66 -9.84
N PRO A 89 4.03 -19.62 -10.48
CA PRO A 89 2.58 -19.52 -10.72
C PRO A 89 1.76 -19.32 -9.43
N ALA A 90 2.27 -19.78 -8.28
CA ALA A 90 1.62 -19.56 -7.00
C ALA A 90 1.65 -18.07 -6.57
N LEU A 91 2.50 -17.26 -7.16
CA LEU A 91 2.60 -15.82 -6.91
C LEU A 91 1.97 -14.96 -8.02
N SER A 92 1.51 -15.57 -9.10
CA SER A 92 0.95 -14.85 -10.26
C SER A 92 -0.27 -13.97 -9.90
N TRP A 93 -1.01 -14.33 -8.86
CA TRP A 93 -2.14 -13.57 -8.35
C TRP A 93 -1.74 -12.20 -7.76
N ARG A 94 -0.48 -11.99 -7.38
CA ARG A 94 -0.03 -10.75 -6.71
C ARG A 94 -0.16 -9.52 -7.60
N TYR A 95 0.21 -9.64 -8.85
CA TYR A 95 0.13 -8.52 -9.78
C TYR A 95 -1.32 -8.03 -9.98
N PRO A 96 -2.28 -8.87 -10.43
CA PRO A 96 -3.67 -8.44 -10.53
C PRO A 96 -4.25 -7.98 -9.19
N PHE A 97 -3.88 -8.61 -8.10
CA PHE A 97 -4.28 -8.21 -6.76
C PHE A 97 -3.90 -6.75 -6.46
N HIS A 98 -2.65 -6.36 -6.68
CA HIS A 98 -2.21 -5.00 -6.35
C HIS A 98 -2.82 -3.94 -7.27
N VAL A 99 -3.03 -4.24 -8.54
CA VAL A 99 -3.75 -3.35 -9.46
C VAL A 99 -5.18 -3.15 -8.98
N GLN A 100 -5.90 -4.24 -8.74
CA GLN A 100 -7.29 -4.19 -8.28
C GLN A 100 -7.45 -3.43 -6.97
N ARG A 101 -6.47 -3.56 -6.03
CA ARG A 101 -6.54 -2.84 -4.75
C ARG A 101 -6.52 -1.32 -4.93
N LEU A 102 -5.72 -0.81 -5.84
CA LEU A 102 -5.68 0.64 -6.12
C LEU A 102 -6.93 1.11 -6.90
N GLU A 103 -7.42 0.31 -7.81
CA GLU A 103 -8.67 0.61 -8.52
C GLU A 103 -9.88 0.62 -7.58
N ASN A 104 -9.87 -0.15 -6.49
CA ASN A 104 -10.91 -0.09 -5.46
C ASN A 104 -10.96 1.26 -4.72
N TYR A 105 -9.89 2.07 -4.81
CA TYR A 105 -9.86 3.46 -4.34
C TYR A 105 -10.25 4.48 -5.43
N ASP A 106 -10.77 4.02 -6.57
CA ASP A 106 -11.07 4.84 -7.75
C ASP A 106 -9.83 5.61 -8.27
N ILE A 107 -8.63 5.04 -8.08
CA ILE A 107 -7.39 5.64 -8.59
C ILE A 107 -7.08 5.02 -9.96
N PRO A 108 -6.93 5.84 -11.02
CA PRO A 108 -6.45 5.36 -12.32
C PRO A 108 -5.12 4.64 -12.16
N THR A 109 -5.12 3.30 -12.35
CA THR A 109 -3.95 2.47 -12.09
C THR A 109 -3.34 1.97 -13.39
N PHE A 110 -2.03 2.14 -13.54
CA PHE A 110 -1.25 1.79 -14.71
C PHE A 110 -0.26 0.67 -14.36
N PRO A 111 -0.46 -0.54 -14.88
CA PRO A 111 0.53 -1.59 -14.76
C PRO A 111 1.81 -1.23 -15.52
N LEU A 112 2.96 -1.35 -14.88
CA LEU A 112 4.27 -1.22 -15.51
C LEU A 112 5.04 -2.52 -15.34
N ILE A 113 5.39 -3.15 -16.45
CA ILE A 113 6.11 -4.42 -16.45
C ILE A 113 7.55 -4.15 -16.86
N ASN A 114 8.46 -4.29 -15.90
CA ASN A 114 9.89 -4.18 -16.13
C ASN A 114 10.41 -5.49 -16.71
N LEU A 115 10.71 -5.47 -17.99
CA LEU A 115 11.27 -6.61 -18.72
C LEU A 115 12.76 -6.70 -18.50
N TRP A 116 13.25 -7.92 -18.32
CA TRP A 116 14.68 -8.22 -18.35
C TRP A 116 15.04 -8.98 -19.62
N GLU A 117 16.33 -9.12 -19.87
CA GLU A 117 16.80 -9.85 -21.04
C GLU A 117 16.25 -11.28 -21.05
N GLY A 118 15.67 -11.70 -22.15
CA GLY A 118 15.06 -13.01 -22.34
C GLY A 118 13.63 -13.17 -21.80
N GLU A 119 12.97 -12.08 -21.39
CA GLU A 119 11.57 -12.11 -20.88
C GLU A 119 10.53 -11.68 -21.94
N ASP A 120 10.93 -11.45 -23.18
CA ASP A 120 10.02 -10.97 -24.25
C ASP A 120 8.90 -11.96 -24.56
N ASP A 121 9.07 -13.24 -24.30
CA ASP A 121 8.07 -14.28 -24.46
C ASP A 121 6.91 -14.19 -23.46
N GLN A 122 7.06 -13.41 -22.40
CA GLN A 122 6.04 -13.18 -21.36
C GLN A 122 5.04 -12.09 -21.71
N ILE A 123 5.38 -11.22 -22.65
CA ILE A 123 4.61 -9.99 -22.98
C ILE A 123 3.16 -10.32 -23.30
N GLU A 124 2.92 -11.26 -24.20
CA GLU A 124 1.57 -11.60 -24.63
C GLU A 124 0.72 -12.20 -23.49
N GLY A 125 1.33 -13.02 -22.63
CA GLY A 125 0.65 -13.56 -21.44
C GLY A 125 0.25 -12.46 -20.46
N LEU A 126 1.13 -11.50 -20.22
CA LEU A 126 0.86 -10.37 -19.32
C LEU A 126 -0.21 -9.42 -19.86
N LYS A 127 -0.19 -9.17 -21.17
CA LYS A 127 -1.27 -8.41 -21.84
C LYS A 127 -2.62 -9.15 -21.77
N ALA A 128 -2.62 -10.46 -21.95
CA ALA A 128 -3.83 -11.28 -21.85
C ALA A 128 -4.47 -11.17 -20.47
N VAL A 129 -3.67 -11.19 -19.41
CA VAL A 129 -4.14 -10.98 -18.02
C VAL A 129 -4.76 -9.60 -17.85
N ALA A 130 -4.12 -8.56 -18.35
CA ALA A 130 -4.69 -7.22 -18.27
C ALA A 130 -6.07 -7.13 -18.95
N VAL A 131 -6.21 -7.77 -20.11
CA VAL A 131 -7.50 -7.85 -20.83
C VAL A 131 -8.53 -8.65 -20.04
N GLU A 132 -8.18 -9.83 -19.53
CA GLU A 132 -9.06 -10.69 -18.74
C GLU A 132 -9.57 -9.98 -17.47
N GLN A 133 -8.67 -9.30 -16.77
CA GLN A 133 -8.98 -8.57 -15.54
C GLN A 133 -9.56 -7.17 -15.79
N ARG A 134 -9.66 -6.74 -17.06
CA ARG A 134 -10.12 -5.40 -17.47
C ARG A 134 -9.25 -4.26 -16.93
N PHE A 135 -7.97 -4.51 -16.75
CA PHE A 135 -7.00 -3.49 -16.40
C PHE A 135 -6.62 -2.64 -17.63
N ARG A 136 -5.99 -1.51 -17.38
CA ARG A 136 -5.36 -0.72 -18.43
C ARG A 136 -4.26 -1.52 -19.12
N GLU A 137 -4.00 -1.22 -20.39
CA GLU A 137 -2.89 -1.85 -21.11
C GLU A 137 -1.57 -1.62 -20.36
N PRO A 138 -0.76 -2.69 -20.12
CA PRO A 138 0.49 -2.55 -19.41
C PRO A 138 1.51 -1.71 -20.18
N ILE A 139 2.20 -0.83 -19.47
CA ILE A 139 3.40 -0.14 -19.94
C ILE A 139 4.55 -1.14 -19.87
N LEU A 140 5.23 -1.40 -20.98
CA LEU A 140 6.25 -2.42 -21.09
C LEU A 140 7.61 -1.80 -21.41
N GLY A 141 8.66 -2.20 -20.72
CA GLY A 141 10.00 -1.75 -21.04
C GLY A 141 11.09 -2.40 -20.22
N ASN A 142 12.26 -2.55 -20.83
CA ASN A 142 13.48 -2.90 -20.12
C ASN A 142 14.13 -1.61 -19.61
N LEU A 143 13.74 -1.17 -18.41
CA LEU A 143 14.20 0.11 -17.85
C LEU A 143 15.71 0.17 -17.62
N PHE A 144 16.34 -0.98 -17.38
CA PHE A 144 17.78 -1.06 -17.17
C PHE A 144 18.56 -0.87 -18.49
N ARG A 145 18.10 -1.49 -19.57
CA ARG A 145 18.76 -1.44 -20.88
C ARG A 145 18.43 -0.15 -21.64
N ASP A 146 17.15 0.20 -21.68
CA ASP A 146 16.61 1.18 -22.62
C ASP A 146 16.31 2.54 -21.94
N GLY A 147 16.37 2.58 -20.61
CA GLY A 147 16.02 3.79 -19.85
C GLY A 147 14.56 4.21 -19.96
N GLY A 148 14.27 5.41 -19.50
CA GLY A 148 12.89 5.94 -19.49
C GLY A 148 12.37 6.34 -20.89
N GLU A 149 13.24 6.59 -21.86
CA GLU A 149 12.85 7.00 -23.22
C GLU A 149 12.02 5.94 -23.94
N ALA A 150 12.30 4.66 -23.68
CA ALA A 150 11.54 3.55 -24.27
C ALA A 150 10.08 3.51 -23.81
N LEU A 151 9.75 4.13 -22.68
CA LEU A 151 8.39 4.20 -22.17
C LEU A 151 7.58 5.35 -22.75
N ALA A 152 8.21 6.41 -23.21
CA ALA A 152 7.56 7.65 -23.62
C ALA A 152 6.36 7.44 -24.59
N PRO A 153 6.45 6.57 -25.62
CA PRO A 153 5.33 6.33 -26.54
C PRO A 153 4.10 5.65 -25.90
N GLN A 154 4.25 5.12 -24.68
CA GLN A 154 3.20 4.37 -23.97
C GLN A 154 2.56 5.18 -22.84
N LEU A 155 2.99 6.44 -22.63
CA LEU A 155 2.59 7.24 -21.47
C LEU A 155 1.40 8.16 -21.69
N ASP A 156 0.84 8.25 -22.90
CA ASP A 156 -0.24 9.21 -23.20
C ASP A 156 -1.42 9.10 -22.25
N GLY A 157 -1.92 7.89 -22.02
CA GLY A 157 -3.04 7.67 -21.08
C GLY A 157 -2.69 7.98 -19.63
N PHE A 158 -1.43 7.80 -19.24
CA PHE A 158 -0.93 8.17 -17.91
C PHE A 158 -0.87 9.69 -17.75
N ILE A 159 -0.33 10.40 -18.74
CA ILE A 159 -0.26 11.86 -18.76
C ILE A 159 -1.67 12.47 -18.74
N GLU A 160 -2.61 11.91 -19.50
CA GLU A 160 -4.01 12.31 -19.47
C GLU A 160 -4.61 12.16 -18.07
N ALA A 161 -4.35 11.04 -17.38
CA ALA A 161 -4.83 10.83 -16.02
C ALA A 161 -4.25 11.84 -15.01
N LEU A 162 -3.00 12.28 -15.20
CA LEU A 162 -2.37 13.31 -14.34
C LEU A 162 -2.98 14.70 -14.55
N THR A 163 -3.47 15.00 -15.75
CA THR A 163 -4.05 16.33 -16.09
C THR A 163 -5.53 16.44 -15.72
N ASN A 164 -6.21 15.33 -15.54
CA ASN A 164 -7.57 15.30 -15.07
C ASN A 164 -7.65 15.62 -13.57
N ALA A 165 -8.76 16.22 -13.14
CA ALA A 165 -8.98 16.45 -11.73
C ALA A 165 -8.96 15.10 -10.97
N PRO A 166 -8.28 15.01 -9.83
CA PRO A 166 -8.32 13.80 -9.03
C PRO A 166 -9.74 13.47 -8.62
N MET A 167 -10.08 12.19 -8.62
CA MET A 167 -11.38 11.73 -8.14
C MET A 167 -11.56 12.03 -6.64
N ALA A 168 -12.78 12.11 -6.19
CA ALA A 168 -13.07 12.29 -4.78
C ALA A 168 -12.50 11.10 -3.99
N PRO A 169 -11.80 11.35 -2.85
CA PRO A 169 -11.19 10.28 -2.07
C PRO A 169 -12.19 9.22 -1.62
N GLN A 170 -11.86 7.96 -1.84
CA GLN A 170 -12.62 6.79 -1.39
C GLN A 170 -11.84 6.06 -0.28
N PHE A 171 -12.15 6.34 0.97
CA PHE A 171 -11.44 5.74 2.11
C PHE A 171 -12.01 4.38 2.49
N HIS A 172 -11.12 3.42 2.76
CA HIS A 172 -11.48 2.08 3.23
C HIS A 172 -11.36 1.89 4.75
N SER A 173 -10.99 2.92 5.49
CA SER A 173 -11.09 2.94 6.94
C SER A 173 -12.08 4.03 7.40
N ARG A 174 -12.66 3.87 8.59
CA ARG A 174 -13.69 4.76 9.11
C ARG A 174 -13.35 5.22 10.52
N LYS A 175 -13.30 6.54 10.71
CA LYS A 175 -13.13 7.14 12.03
C LYS A 175 -14.40 7.02 12.85
N GLY A 176 -14.28 6.75 14.17
CA GLY A 176 -15.41 6.58 15.05
C GLY A 176 -16.16 5.24 14.90
N MET A 177 -15.63 4.33 14.06
CA MET A 177 -16.14 2.96 13.98
C MET A 177 -15.43 2.11 15.03
N ASP A 178 -16.15 1.19 15.67
CA ASP A 178 -15.54 0.18 16.56
C ASP A 178 -14.29 -0.42 15.91
N LEU A 179 -13.21 -0.55 16.67
CA LEU A 179 -11.91 -0.97 16.12
C LEU A 179 -11.99 -2.31 15.38
N VAL A 180 -12.71 -3.29 15.92
CA VAL A 180 -12.80 -4.63 15.30
C VAL A 180 -13.59 -4.53 14.00
N GLU A 181 -14.70 -3.80 14.00
CA GLU A 181 -15.50 -3.58 12.80
C GLU A 181 -14.75 -2.79 11.74
N ASN A 182 -13.91 -1.82 12.15
CA ASN A 182 -13.07 -1.08 11.22
C ASN A 182 -12.01 -1.98 10.56
N VAL A 183 -11.35 -2.85 11.34
CA VAL A 183 -10.40 -3.84 10.80
C VAL A 183 -11.09 -4.81 9.85
N LYS A 184 -12.26 -5.31 10.19
CA LYS A 184 -13.07 -6.16 9.30
C LYS A 184 -13.46 -5.43 8.01
N TRP A 185 -13.85 -4.17 8.13
CA TRP A 185 -14.18 -3.34 6.98
C TRP A 185 -12.97 -3.13 6.07
N ILE A 186 -11.81 -2.80 6.62
CA ILE A 186 -10.55 -2.68 5.87
C ILE A 186 -10.22 -4.01 5.19
N ALA A 187 -10.27 -5.12 5.92
CA ALA A 187 -10.00 -6.44 5.38
C ALA A 187 -10.92 -6.79 4.20
N LYS A 188 -12.19 -6.48 4.31
CA LYS A 188 -13.20 -6.72 3.26
C LYS A 188 -13.02 -5.76 2.07
N SER A 189 -12.97 -4.45 2.31
CA SER A 189 -13.02 -3.44 1.26
C SER A 189 -11.67 -3.26 0.55
N ALA A 190 -10.57 -3.20 1.30
CA ALA A 190 -9.24 -3.02 0.72
C ALA A 190 -8.60 -4.34 0.29
N TYR A 191 -8.89 -5.46 0.97
CA TYR A 191 -8.19 -6.73 0.74
C TYR A 191 -9.08 -7.87 0.22
N GLY A 192 -10.39 -7.65 0.13
CA GLY A 192 -11.33 -8.65 -0.36
C GLY A 192 -11.50 -9.87 0.56
N VAL A 193 -11.07 -9.79 1.82
CA VAL A 193 -11.22 -10.88 2.80
C VAL A 193 -12.64 -10.90 3.34
N PRO A 194 -13.41 -12.01 3.19
CA PRO A 194 -14.72 -12.15 3.77
C PRO A 194 -14.69 -12.09 5.30
N GLU A 195 -15.75 -11.55 5.90
CA GLU A 195 -15.79 -11.32 7.34
C GLU A 195 -15.71 -12.61 8.17
N ASP A 196 -16.28 -13.70 7.68
CA ASP A 196 -16.25 -15.02 8.29
C ASP A 196 -14.87 -15.68 8.30
N ARG A 197 -13.92 -15.11 7.57
CA ARG A 197 -12.51 -15.54 7.55
C ARG A 197 -11.60 -14.70 8.42
N ILE A 198 -12.16 -13.75 9.17
CA ILE A 198 -11.41 -12.92 10.11
C ILE A 198 -11.56 -13.54 11.49
N LEU A 199 -10.45 -14.04 12.03
CA LEU A 199 -10.39 -14.79 13.28
C LEU A 199 -9.78 -13.94 14.38
N LEU A 200 -10.20 -14.15 15.61
CA LEU A 200 -9.60 -13.54 16.79
C LEU A 200 -8.79 -14.58 17.55
N LYS A 201 -7.51 -14.30 17.77
CA LYS A 201 -6.64 -15.17 18.57
C LYS A 201 -6.93 -14.99 20.07
N ASP A 202 -6.65 -16.02 20.84
CA ASP A 202 -6.65 -15.93 22.29
C ASP A 202 -5.77 -14.77 22.77
N GLY A 203 -6.28 -13.98 23.70
CA GLY A 203 -5.61 -12.77 24.20
C GLY A 203 -5.82 -11.51 23.36
N PHE A 204 -6.41 -11.59 22.15
CA PHE A 204 -6.77 -10.40 21.39
C PHE A 204 -7.77 -9.52 22.15
N ILE A 205 -8.81 -10.12 22.70
CA ILE A 205 -9.88 -9.42 23.47
C ILE A 205 -9.28 -8.77 24.72
N ASP A 206 -8.35 -9.44 25.41
CA ASP A 206 -7.67 -8.87 26.57
C ASP A 206 -6.86 -7.64 26.20
N SER A 207 -6.10 -7.71 25.10
CA SER A 207 -5.32 -6.56 24.60
C SER A 207 -6.20 -5.42 24.12
N LEU A 208 -7.35 -5.72 23.50
CA LEU A 208 -8.34 -4.72 23.10
C LEU A 208 -8.95 -4.02 24.30
N THR A 209 -9.29 -4.79 25.35
CA THR A 209 -9.83 -4.24 26.60
C THR A 209 -8.82 -3.32 27.29
N ALA A 210 -7.56 -3.76 27.38
CA ALA A 210 -6.48 -2.94 27.94
C ALA A 210 -6.24 -1.66 27.12
N ALA A 211 -6.29 -1.76 25.78
CA ALA A 211 -6.15 -0.60 24.89
C ALA A 211 -7.29 0.42 25.08
N ARG A 212 -8.52 -0.03 25.23
CA ARG A 212 -9.68 0.84 25.50
C ARG A 212 -9.55 1.55 26.84
N GLU A 213 -9.10 0.84 27.88
CA GLU A 213 -8.89 1.43 29.21
C GLU A 213 -7.79 2.49 29.16
N LEU A 214 -6.64 2.18 28.53
CA LEU A 214 -5.55 3.14 28.35
C LEU A 214 -6.01 4.41 27.64
N CYS A 215 -6.77 4.27 26.56
CA CYS A 215 -7.32 5.42 25.82
C CYS A 215 -8.30 6.23 26.67
N ARG A 216 -9.18 5.54 27.41
CA ARG A 216 -10.13 6.19 28.33
C ARG A 216 -9.42 7.01 29.41
N GLU A 217 -8.35 6.49 30.02
CA GLU A 217 -7.52 7.19 31.01
C GLU A 217 -6.83 8.42 30.40
N ALA A 218 -6.42 8.32 29.11
CA ALA A 218 -5.82 9.43 28.38
C ALA A 218 -6.85 10.44 27.83
N GLY A 219 -8.15 10.23 28.03
CA GLY A 219 -9.21 11.08 27.49
C GLY A 219 -9.39 11.00 25.98
N VAL A 220 -8.98 9.88 25.36
CA VAL A 220 -9.05 9.63 23.90
C VAL A 220 -9.96 8.43 23.64
N SER A 221 -10.73 8.46 22.55
CA SER A 221 -11.43 7.27 22.09
C SER A 221 -10.50 6.39 21.23
N LEU A 222 -10.44 5.09 21.53
CA LEU A 222 -9.70 4.14 20.72
C LEU A 222 -10.21 4.12 19.27
N ASP A 223 -11.52 4.25 19.10
CA ASP A 223 -12.19 4.19 17.79
C ASP A 223 -11.96 5.45 16.93
N ASP A 224 -11.41 6.52 17.52
CA ASP A 224 -10.99 7.73 16.81
C ASP A 224 -9.54 7.65 16.27
N LEU A 225 -8.75 6.68 16.73
CA LEU A 225 -7.39 6.49 16.25
C LEU A 225 -7.37 5.88 14.85
N ALA A 226 -6.37 6.27 14.06
CA ALA A 226 -6.16 5.66 12.75
C ALA A 226 -5.66 4.21 12.87
N VAL A 227 -6.29 3.30 12.16
CA VAL A 227 -5.99 1.86 12.26
C VAL A 227 -4.84 1.47 11.35
N VAL A 228 -3.80 0.89 11.91
CA VAL A 228 -2.68 0.27 11.19
C VAL A 228 -2.76 -1.24 11.34
N ALA A 229 -3.09 -1.95 10.27
CA ALA A 229 -2.99 -3.40 10.24
C ALA A 229 -1.51 -3.81 10.06
N VAL A 230 -0.91 -4.33 11.14
CA VAL A 230 0.48 -4.79 11.15
C VAL A 230 0.54 -6.21 10.63
N LYS A 231 1.00 -6.38 9.41
CA LYS A 231 0.98 -7.65 8.69
C LYS A 231 2.38 -8.04 8.18
N SER A 232 2.51 -9.26 7.67
CA SER A 232 3.69 -9.67 6.91
C SER A 232 3.78 -8.91 5.57
N PRO A 233 4.94 -8.92 4.90
CA PRO A 233 5.07 -8.32 3.57
C PRO A 233 4.17 -8.94 2.51
N ALA A 234 3.64 -10.14 2.77
CA ALA A 234 2.97 -10.92 1.74
C ALA A 234 1.55 -10.48 1.42
N THR A 235 0.76 -10.00 2.27
CA THR A 235 -0.59 -9.46 2.15
C THR A 235 -1.38 -9.67 3.47
N MET A 236 -2.66 -9.31 3.50
CA MET A 236 -3.50 -9.53 4.66
C MET A 236 -4.02 -10.99 4.67
N THR A 237 -3.13 -11.92 5.02
CA THR A 237 -3.48 -13.35 5.16
C THR A 237 -2.55 -14.03 6.16
N ASP A 238 -3.02 -15.11 6.78
CA ASP A 238 -2.21 -15.96 7.66
C ASP A 238 -1.26 -16.85 6.86
N ASP A 239 -1.65 -17.19 5.61
CA ASP A 239 -0.90 -18.06 4.72
C ASP A 239 -1.15 -17.66 3.26
N ASP A 240 -0.14 -17.11 2.59
CA ASP A 240 -0.21 -16.65 1.21
C ASP A 240 0.03 -17.76 0.19
N THR A 241 0.37 -18.96 0.64
CA THR A 241 0.50 -20.14 -0.22
C THR A 241 -0.84 -20.81 -0.49
N LYS A 242 -1.88 -20.48 0.31
CA LYS A 242 -3.22 -21.01 0.11
C LYS A 242 -3.97 -20.32 -1.02
N PRO A 243 -4.90 -21.02 -1.67
CA PRO A 243 -5.86 -20.40 -2.57
C PRO A 243 -6.62 -19.26 -1.87
N GLU A 244 -7.02 -18.24 -2.62
CA GLU A 244 -7.65 -17.04 -2.05
C GLU A 244 -8.91 -17.39 -1.22
N GLU A 245 -9.68 -18.35 -1.67
CA GLU A 245 -10.91 -18.84 -1.01
C GLU A 245 -10.67 -19.55 0.32
N GLU A 246 -9.43 -19.96 0.62
CA GLU A 246 -9.06 -20.64 1.87
C GLU A 246 -8.27 -19.72 2.83
N ARG A 247 -7.94 -18.49 2.40
CA ARG A 247 -7.13 -17.57 3.21
C ARG A 247 -7.93 -17.04 4.39
N THR A 248 -7.29 -17.04 5.55
CA THR A 248 -7.80 -16.44 6.79
C THR A 248 -6.91 -15.28 7.23
N VAL A 249 -7.46 -14.41 8.06
CA VAL A 249 -6.75 -13.33 8.73
C VAL A 249 -7.01 -13.45 10.22
N THR A 250 -5.98 -13.67 11.02
CA THR A 250 -6.11 -13.81 12.47
C THR A 250 -5.57 -12.57 13.18
N LEU A 251 -6.43 -11.87 13.91
CA LEU A 251 -6.07 -10.74 14.75
C LEU A 251 -5.46 -11.25 16.05
N LYS A 252 -4.25 -10.79 16.37
CA LYS A 252 -3.42 -11.29 17.48
C LYS A 252 -3.40 -10.39 18.69
N LYS A 253 -3.21 -9.08 18.47
CA LYS A 253 -2.99 -8.12 19.57
C LYS A 253 -3.30 -6.70 19.10
N VAL A 254 -3.74 -5.87 20.04
CA VAL A 254 -3.91 -4.42 19.85
C VAL A 254 -2.81 -3.68 20.63
N GLU A 255 -2.19 -2.66 20.02
CA GLU A 255 -1.19 -1.79 20.64
C GLU A 255 -1.48 -0.32 20.29
N VAL A 256 -1.61 0.51 21.31
CA VAL A 256 -1.91 1.94 21.15
C VAL A 256 -0.63 2.76 21.05
N HIS A 257 -0.56 3.60 20.05
CA HIS A 257 0.51 4.58 19.85
C HIS A 257 -0.11 5.99 19.81
N ALA A 258 -0.68 6.40 20.94
CA ALA A 258 -1.45 7.63 21.07
C ALA A 258 -0.68 8.89 20.61
N GLY A 259 0.63 8.96 20.89
CA GLY A 259 1.47 10.07 20.43
C GLY A 259 1.62 10.19 18.93
N ALA A 260 1.35 9.10 18.18
CA ALA A 260 1.30 9.08 16.72
C ALA A 260 -0.13 9.10 16.17
N GLY A 261 -1.16 9.15 17.03
CA GLY A 261 -2.56 9.14 16.60
C GLY A 261 -3.01 7.82 15.96
N VAL A 262 -2.31 6.71 16.21
CA VAL A 262 -2.58 5.42 15.57
C VAL A 262 -2.77 4.29 16.58
N VAL A 263 -3.51 3.27 16.18
CA VAL A 263 -3.61 1.99 16.86
C VAL A 263 -3.13 0.88 15.92
N HIS A 264 -2.19 0.08 16.40
CA HIS A 264 -1.70 -1.10 15.69
C HIS A 264 -2.58 -2.30 16.02
N VAL A 265 -3.06 -2.97 14.99
CA VAL A 265 -3.69 -4.28 15.09
C VAL A 265 -2.75 -5.30 14.48
N ASN A 266 -2.08 -6.05 15.34
CA ASN A 266 -1.10 -7.06 14.93
C ASN A 266 -1.82 -8.32 14.44
N LEU A 267 -1.43 -8.79 13.25
CA LEU A 267 -1.89 -10.06 12.68
C LEU A 267 -0.96 -11.21 13.12
N THR A 268 -1.42 -12.45 12.95
CA THR A 268 -0.61 -13.63 13.32
C THR A 268 0.71 -13.69 12.55
N THR A 269 0.70 -13.30 11.29
CA THR A 269 1.89 -13.24 10.41
C THR A 269 2.73 -11.98 10.61
N SER A 270 2.32 -11.05 11.47
CA SER A 270 3.10 -9.85 11.73
C SER A 270 4.45 -10.20 12.36
N LEU A 271 5.47 -9.44 11.99
CA LEU A 271 6.79 -9.57 12.61
C LEU A 271 6.66 -9.31 14.11
N THR A 272 7.26 -10.19 14.91
CA THR A 272 7.26 -10.07 16.38
C THR A 272 8.06 -8.88 16.88
N THR A 273 8.95 -8.35 16.03
CA THR A 273 9.75 -7.17 16.32
C THR A 273 9.64 -6.24 15.12
N PRO A 274 8.67 -5.31 15.10
CA PRO A 274 8.40 -4.45 13.96
C PRO A 274 9.51 -3.42 13.67
N MET A 275 10.41 -3.22 14.61
CA MET A 275 11.57 -2.35 14.47
C MET A 275 12.84 -3.10 14.85
N PRO A 276 13.94 -2.97 14.08
CA PRO A 276 15.23 -3.44 14.59
C PRO A 276 15.51 -2.74 15.92
N LYS A 277 15.94 -3.52 16.91
CA LYS A 277 16.43 -2.93 18.17
C LYS A 277 17.61 -2.03 17.78
N ILE A 278 17.51 -0.76 18.10
CA ILE A 278 18.66 0.13 18.07
C ILE A 278 19.57 -0.38 19.18
N VAL A 279 20.69 -0.99 18.80
CA VAL A 279 21.73 -1.45 19.72
C VAL A 279 22.63 -0.27 20.07
#